data_4eef7d4d9bf82a2d71454ebddf204dee
#
_entry.id   4eef7d4d9bf82a2d71454ebddf204dee
#
_cell.length_a   1.000
_cell.length_b   1.000
_cell.length_c   1.000
_cell.angle_alpha   90.00
_cell.angle_beta   90.00
_cell.angle_gamma   90.00
#
_symmetry.space_group_name_H-M   'P 1'
#
loop_
_entity.id
_entity.type
_entity.pdbx_description
1 polymer ?
#
loop_
_entity_poly.entity_id
_entity_poly.type
_entity_poly.pdbx_seq_one_letter_code
_entity_poly.pdbx_strand_id
1 'polypeptide(L)'
;GLSFYQRKEIKDVLCYLRLVINPKDEEALIRVINYPARGIGDTTIEKLTIAANHYKRSIWEVMQNVDKIDLKLNSGTKQKLADFVTMIQSFQVINENQDAFYITDHVAKKTGLVQELKKDATPEGMAKIQNIEELLNGIKDFTEGQKEIDGARGALSEFMEDVALATDLDKDTSDEDRVALMTIHLAKGLEFPHVFVVGMEEDLFPSAMSMSTRSELE
;
A
#
# COMPACT_ATOMS: atom_id res chain seq x y z
N GLY A 1 -13.62 -4.05 -16.24
CA GLY A 1 -12.13 -3.95 -16.16
C GLY A 1 -11.64 -4.29 -14.77
N LEU A 2 -10.33 -4.52 -14.61
CA LEU A 2 -9.76 -4.74 -13.29
C LEU A 2 -10.00 -3.50 -12.41
N SER A 3 -10.40 -3.72 -11.16
CA SER A 3 -10.47 -2.69 -10.13
C SER A 3 -9.12 -1.96 -10.03
N PHE A 4 -9.15 -0.68 -9.67
CA PHE A 4 -7.96 0.18 -9.59
C PHE A 4 -6.85 -0.45 -8.74
N TYR A 5 -7.18 -0.93 -7.53
CA TYR A 5 -6.22 -1.56 -6.63
C TYR A 5 -5.74 -2.95 -7.08
N GLN A 6 -6.36 -3.53 -8.10
CA GLN A 6 -5.95 -4.82 -8.67
C GLN A 6 -4.96 -4.66 -9.84
N ARG A 7 -4.72 -3.44 -10.32
CA ARG A 7 -3.72 -3.16 -11.35
C ARG A 7 -2.32 -3.48 -10.84
N LYS A 8 -1.50 -4.07 -11.71
CA LYS A 8 -0.18 -4.62 -11.34
C LYS A 8 0.73 -3.57 -10.69
N GLU A 9 0.88 -2.42 -11.31
CA GLU A 9 1.72 -1.31 -10.84
C GLU A 9 1.24 -0.74 -9.50
N ILE A 10 -0.07 -0.70 -9.27
CA ILE A 10 -0.67 -0.28 -7.99
C ILE A 10 -0.37 -1.32 -6.91
N LYS A 11 -0.57 -2.61 -7.20
CA LYS A 11 -0.20 -3.69 -6.27
C LYS A 11 1.27 -3.64 -5.88
N ASP A 12 2.16 -3.31 -6.81
CA ASP A 12 3.59 -3.23 -6.55
C ASP A 12 3.89 -2.11 -5.54
N VAL A 13 3.29 -0.92 -5.70
CA VAL A 13 3.40 0.17 -4.70
C VAL A 13 2.81 -0.26 -3.36
N LEU A 14 1.58 -0.80 -3.36
CA LEU A 14 0.92 -1.22 -2.13
C LEU A 14 1.71 -2.29 -1.37
N CYS A 15 2.37 -3.21 -2.05
CA CYS A 15 3.24 -4.20 -1.41
C CYS A 15 4.45 -3.55 -0.72
N TYR A 16 5.07 -2.53 -1.31
CA TYR A 16 6.09 -1.75 -0.62
C TYR A 16 5.53 -1.06 0.63
N LEU A 17 4.35 -0.45 0.54
CA LEU A 17 3.71 0.21 1.68
C LEU A 17 3.34 -0.79 2.79
N ARG A 18 2.89 -2.00 2.43
CA ARG A 18 2.67 -3.09 3.39
C ARG A 18 3.96 -3.46 4.13
N LEU A 19 5.10 -3.50 3.44
CA LEU A 19 6.41 -3.76 4.07
C LEU A 19 6.86 -2.63 5.00
N VAL A 20 6.52 -1.38 4.69
CA VAL A 20 6.80 -0.25 5.59
C VAL A 20 6.04 -0.42 6.91
N ILE A 21 4.80 -0.91 6.88
CA ILE A 21 3.99 -1.15 8.08
C ILE A 21 4.42 -2.45 8.77
N ASN A 22 4.55 -3.53 8.01
CA ASN A 22 4.92 -4.86 8.50
C ASN A 22 5.92 -5.54 7.57
N PRO A 23 7.22 -5.48 7.84
CA PRO A 23 8.24 -6.08 6.99
C PRO A 23 8.22 -7.62 7.00
N LYS A 24 7.47 -8.25 7.92
CA LYS A 24 7.25 -9.70 7.96
C LYS A 24 6.12 -10.18 7.04
N ASP A 25 5.49 -9.30 6.29
CA ASP A 25 4.51 -9.64 5.26
C ASP A 25 5.20 -10.34 4.09
N GLU A 26 5.21 -11.67 4.11
CA GLU A 26 5.96 -12.50 3.16
C GLU A 26 5.42 -12.39 1.74
N GLU A 27 4.11 -12.27 1.56
CA GLU A 27 3.49 -12.09 0.25
C GLU A 27 3.99 -10.79 -0.41
N ALA A 28 3.93 -9.69 0.35
CA ALA A 28 4.42 -8.39 -0.12
C ALA A 28 5.92 -8.42 -0.38
N LEU A 29 6.70 -9.06 0.52
CA LEU A 29 8.14 -9.16 0.40
C LEU A 29 8.57 -9.90 -0.87
N ILE A 30 8.05 -11.11 -1.09
CA ILE A 30 8.36 -11.93 -2.27
C ILE A 30 8.00 -11.19 -3.55
N ARG A 31 6.89 -10.46 -3.56
CA ARG A 31 6.45 -9.71 -4.73
C ARG A 31 7.44 -8.62 -5.15
N VAL A 32 8.01 -7.87 -4.21
CA VAL A 32 8.77 -6.66 -4.52
C VAL A 32 10.27 -6.74 -4.26
N ILE A 33 10.77 -7.77 -3.63
CA ILE A 33 12.20 -7.91 -3.27
C ILE A 33 13.12 -7.76 -4.49
N ASN A 34 12.70 -8.25 -5.65
CA ASN A 34 13.42 -8.13 -6.92
C ASN A 34 12.68 -7.31 -7.98
N TYR A 35 11.75 -6.45 -7.58
CA TYR A 35 11.08 -5.54 -8.49
C TYR A 35 11.06 -4.10 -7.94
N PRO A 36 11.68 -3.14 -8.60
CA PRO A 36 12.58 -3.26 -9.78
C PRO A 36 13.74 -4.23 -9.56
N ALA A 37 14.32 -4.72 -10.66
CA ALA A 37 15.37 -5.74 -10.62
C ALA A 37 16.57 -5.33 -9.76
N ARG A 38 16.89 -6.14 -8.74
CA ARG A 38 18.02 -5.95 -7.80
C ARG A 38 19.05 -7.07 -7.87
N GLY A 39 18.81 -8.07 -8.75
CA GLY A 39 19.65 -9.25 -8.81
C GLY A 39 19.44 -10.21 -7.62
N ILE A 40 18.23 -10.21 -7.06
CA ILE A 40 17.77 -11.16 -6.06
C ILE A 40 16.79 -12.10 -6.77
N GLY A 41 17.31 -13.16 -7.37
CA GLY A 41 16.51 -14.09 -8.17
C GLY A 41 15.82 -15.17 -7.33
N ASP A 42 14.99 -15.98 -8.03
CA ASP A 42 14.15 -17.01 -7.42
C ASP A 42 14.94 -18.01 -6.57
N THR A 43 16.13 -18.43 -7.02
CA THR A 43 17.01 -19.32 -6.25
C THR A 43 17.41 -18.71 -4.89
N THR A 44 17.60 -17.40 -4.81
CA THR A 44 17.90 -16.72 -3.55
C THR A 44 16.66 -16.70 -2.65
N ILE A 45 15.49 -16.40 -3.21
CA ILE A 45 14.20 -16.40 -2.50
C ILE A 45 13.90 -17.79 -1.95
N GLU A 46 14.14 -18.84 -2.74
CA GLU A 46 13.97 -20.23 -2.31
C GLU A 46 14.88 -20.57 -1.11
N LYS A 47 16.17 -20.20 -1.16
CA LYS A 47 17.09 -20.41 -0.04
C LYS A 47 16.65 -19.65 1.22
N LEU A 48 16.16 -18.43 1.09
CA LEU A 48 15.60 -17.65 2.20
C LEU A 48 14.38 -18.36 2.80
N THR A 49 13.47 -18.86 1.96
CA THR A 49 12.25 -19.57 2.38
C THR A 49 12.60 -20.87 3.12
N ILE A 50 13.54 -21.66 2.60
CA ILE A 50 14.01 -22.89 3.26
C ILE A 50 14.61 -22.56 4.63
N ALA A 51 15.46 -21.53 4.72
CA ALA A 51 16.05 -21.12 5.97
C ALA A 51 15.00 -20.59 6.96
N ALA A 52 14.04 -19.81 6.50
CA ALA A 52 12.94 -19.31 7.32
C ALA A 52 12.17 -20.47 7.97
N ASN A 53 11.82 -21.49 7.18
CA ASN A 53 11.15 -22.69 7.66
C ASN A 53 12.02 -23.49 8.65
N HIS A 54 13.31 -23.68 8.34
CA HIS A 54 14.23 -24.42 9.17
C HIS A 54 14.43 -23.79 10.56
N TYR A 55 14.62 -22.46 10.58
CA TYR A 55 14.84 -21.71 11.82
C TYR A 55 13.55 -21.23 12.49
N LYS A 56 12.38 -21.53 11.92
CA LYS A 56 11.06 -21.04 12.39
C LYS A 56 11.04 -19.52 12.58
N ARG A 57 11.53 -18.81 11.57
CA ARG A 57 11.59 -17.35 11.50
C ARG A 57 10.92 -16.87 10.21
N SER A 58 10.58 -15.59 10.15
CA SER A 58 10.14 -14.97 8.91
C SER A 58 11.32 -14.81 7.93
N ILE A 59 11.03 -14.73 6.63
CA ILE A 59 12.03 -14.43 5.60
C ILE A 59 12.75 -13.12 5.93
N TRP A 60 12.03 -12.12 6.43
CA TRP A 60 12.60 -10.85 6.87
C TRP A 60 13.66 -11.02 7.96
N GLU A 61 13.36 -11.80 9.00
CA GLU A 61 14.32 -12.08 10.09
C GLU A 61 15.55 -12.85 9.61
N VAL A 62 15.38 -13.73 8.61
CA VAL A 62 16.52 -14.41 7.96
C VAL A 62 17.37 -13.39 7.20
N MET A 63 16.77 -12.48 6.46
CA MET A 63 17.48 -11.43 5.72
C MET A 63 18.26 -10.48 6.66
N GLN A 64 17.67 -10.10 7.80
CA GLN A 64 18.35 -9.28 8.82
C GLN A 64 19.57 -9.97 9.43
N ASN A 65 19.64 -11.29 9.36
CA ASN A 65 20.71 -12.10 9.92
C ASN A 65 21.51 -12.85 8.84
N VAL A 66 21.54 -12.32 7.63
CA VAL A 66 22.17 -12.95 6.45
C VAL A 66 23.63 -13.31 6.64
N ASP A 67 24.36 -12.59 7.48
CA ASP A 67 25.77 -12.88 7.81
C ASP A 67 25.93 -13.95 8.89
N LYS A 68 24.89 -14.18 9.68
CA LYS A 68 24.92 -15.14 10.81
C LYS A 68 24.34 -16.50 10.42
N ILE A 69 23.61 -16.58 9.31
CA ILE A 69 22.96 -17.79 8.82
C ILE A 69 23.70 -18.28 7.57
N ASP A 70 24.07 -19.54 7.53
CA ASP A 70 24.70 -20.12 6.33
C ASP A 70 23.66 -20.42 5.25
N LEU A 71 23.41 -19.43 4.42
CA LEU A 71 22.51 -19.53 3.26
C LEU A 71 23.20 -20.02 2.00
N LYS A 72 24.51 -20.27 2.05
CA LYS A 72 25.34 -20.59 0.88
C LYS A 72 25.13 -19.59 -0.28
N LEU A 73 25.14 -18.31 0.09
CA LEU A 73 25.08 -17.17 -0.83
C LEU A 73 26.47 -16.53 -0.91
N ASN A 74 26.80 -16.00 -2.11
CA ASN A 74 28.00 -15.17 -2.25
C ASN A 74 27.84 -13.83 -1.55
N SER A 75 28.96 -13.14 -1.29
CA SER A 75 28.99 -11.86 -0.60
C SER A 75 28.16 -10.77 -1.32
N GLY A 76 28.19 -10.75 -2.66
CA GLY A 76 27.41 -9.79 -3.43
C GLY A 76 25.89 -9.96 -3.25
N THR A 77 25.41 -11.22 -3.20
CA THR A 77 23.98 -11.48 -2.95
C THR A 77 23.61 -11.13 -1.50
N LYS A 78 24.46 -11.46 -0.52
CA LYS A 78 24.24 -11.04 0.87
C LYS A 78 24.14 -9.52 1.01
N GLN A 79 25.02 -8.78 0.32
CA GLN A 79 24.97 -7.31 0.32
C GLN A 79 23.67 -6.77 -0.26
N LYS A 80 23.18 -7.32 -1.38
CA LYS A 80 21.90 -6.92 -1.96
C LYS A 80 20.72 -7.13 -1.01
N LEU A 81 20.71 -8.24 -0.27
CA LEU A 81 19.72 -8.52 0.75
C LEU A 81 19.80 -7.52 1.91
N ALA A 82 21.01 -7.22 2.39
CA ALA A 82 21.24 -6.23 3.43
C ALA A 82 20.83 -4.81 2.99
N ASP A 83 21.12 -4.44 1.74
CA ASP A 83 20.73 -3.15 1.16
C ASP A 83 19.20 -3.02 1.09
N PHE A 84 18.51 -4.09 0.70
CA PHE A 84 17.04 -4.10 0.68
C PHE A 84 16.46 -3.93 2.09
N VAL A 85 17.00 -4.65 3.07
CA VAL A 85 16.58 -4.52 4.48
C VAL A 85 16.78 -3.08 4.96
N THR A 86 17.95 -2.50 4.70
CA THR A 86 18.29 -1.12 5.08
C THR A 86 17.33 -0.12 4.44
N MET A 87 16.99 -0.31 3.17
CA MET A 87 16.04 0.53 2.45
C MET A 87 14.66 0.52 3.11
N ILE A 88 14.10 -0.66 3.39
CA ILE A 88 12.78 -0.77 4.05
C ILE A 88 12.82 -0.17 5.46
N GLN A 89 13.87 -0.43 6.24
CA GLN A 89 14.04 0.15 7.57
C GLN A 89 14.10 1.69 7.52
N SER A 90 14.77 2.26 6.51
CA SER A 90 14.80 3.72 6.33
C SER A 90 13.40 4.29 6.08
N PHE A 91 12.55 3.57 5.33
CA PHE A 91 11.16 3.97 5.10
C PHE A 91 10.33 3.88 6.39
N GLN A 92 10.56 2.86 7.22
CA GLN A 92 9.88 2.74 8.52
C GLN A 92 10.18 3.94 9.43
N VAL A 93 11.44 4.35 9.53
CA VAL A 93 11.84 5.53 10.31
C VAL A 93 11.15 6.81 9.79
N ILE A 94 11.09 6.99 8.48
CA ILE A 94 10.40 8.14 7.87
C ILE A 94 8.91 8.09 8.18
N ASN A 95 8.29 6.91 8.10
CA ASN A 95 6.87 6.72 8.35
C ASN A 95 6.43 7.07 9.77
N GLU A 96 7.33 7.01 10.76
CA GLU A 96 7.01 7.39 12.14
C GLU A 96 6.50 8.82 12.28
N ASN A 97 6.98 9.74 11.42
CA ASN A 97 6.74 11.18 11.55
C ASN A 97 6.09 11.83 10.32
N GLN A 98 5.88 11.06 9.24
CA GLN A 98 5.33 11.58 7.99
C GLN A 98 3.91 11.07 7.73
N ASP A 99 3.16 11.78 6.91
CA ASP A 99 1.82 11.38 6.47
C ASP A 99 1.87 10.34 5.33
N ALA A 100 0.73 9.76 5.01
CA ALA A 100 0.61 8.72 4.00
C ALA A 100 1.07 9.19 2.61
N PHE A 101 0.81 10.45 2.25
CA PHE A 101 1.23 11.00 0.96
C PHE A 101 2.76 11.09 0.86
N TYR A 102 3.40 11.68 1.86
CA TYR A 102 4.84 11.85 1.86
C TYR A 102 5.58 10.51 1.78
N ILE A 103 5.21 9.53 2.62
CA ILE A 103 5.89 8.24 2.62
C ILE A 103 5.64 7.48 1.31
N THR A 104 4.46 7.54 0.73
CA THR A 104 4.17 6.86 -0.54
C THR A 104 4.97 7.46 -1.69
N ASP A 105 5.01 8.77 -1.82
CA ASP A 105 5.81 9.46 -2.85
C ASP A 105 7.30 9.14 -2.69
N HIS A 106 7.80 9.16 -1.46
CA HIS A 106 9.18 8.81 -1.14
C HIS A 106 9.51 7.36 -1.54
N VAL A 107 8.68 6.41 -1.16
CA VAL A 107 8.83 4.98 -1.50
C VAL A 107 8.79 4.77 -3.01
N ALA A 108 7.81 5.33 -3.71
CA ALA A 108 7.68 5.19 -5.16
C ALA A 108 8.93 5.69 -5.92
N LYS A 109 9.55 6.77 -5.43
CA LYS A 109 10.78 7.33 -6.00
C LYS A 109 12.02 6.54 -5.61
N LYS A 110 12.20 6.25 -4.33
CA LYS A 110 13.45 5.65 -3.79
C LYS A 110 13.61 4.18 -4.11
N THR A 111 12.53 3.43 -4.29
CA THR A 111 12.60 2.04 -4.75
C THR A 111 13.04 1.88 -6.20
N GLY A 112 13.00 2.97 -6.98
CA GLY A 112 13.26 2.93 -8.43
C GLY A 112 12.04 2.51 -9.26
N LEU A 113 10.87 2.30 -8.64
CA LEU A 113 9.67 1.81 -9.31
C LEU A 113 9.18 2.76 -10.40
N VAL A 114 9.16 4.06 -10.12
CA VAL A 114 8.76 5.08 -11.11
C VAL A 114 9.76 5.12 -12.28
N GLN A 115 11.08 5.01 -12.01
CA GLN A 115 12.08 4.96 -13.06
C GLN A 115 11.95 3.71 -13.92
N GLU A 116 11.62 2.57 -13.32
CA GLU A 116 11.38 1.32 -14.06
C GLU A 116 10.19 1.43 -14.99
N LEU A 117 9.06 1.98 -14.51
CA LEU A 117 7.89 2.21 -15.34
C LEU A 117 8.13 3.20 -16.48
N LYS A 118 8.95 4.22 -16.26
CA LYS A 118 9.33 5.20 -17.31
C LYS A 118 10.16 4.65 -18.44
N LYS A 119 10.74 3.45 -18.31
CA LYS A 119 11.45 2.79 -19.41
C LYS A 119 10.51 2.32 -20.53
N ASP A 120 9.25 2.09 -20.19
CA ASP A 120 8.21 1.67 -21.14
C ASP A 120 7.51 2.93 -21.71
N ALA A 121 7.95 3.35 -22.90
CA ALA A 121 7.40 4.52 -23.60
C ALA A 121 6.11 4.21 -24.39
N THR A 122 5.57 3.00 -24.30
CA THR A 122 4.33 2.61 -24.96
C THR A 122 3.12 3.31 -24.31
N PRO A 123 1.97 3.39 -25.01
CA PRO A 123 0.73 3.89 -24.39
C PRO A 123 0.36 3.14 -23.12
N GLU A 124 0.64 1.83 -23.04
CA GLU A 124 0.44 1.01 -21.83
C GLU A 124 1.38 1.44 -20.70
N GLY A 125 2.66 1.67 -20.99
CA GLY A 125 3.62 2.17 -20.00
C GLY A 125 3.23 3.54 -19.45
N MET A 126 2.79 4.45 -20.33
CA MET A 126 2.29 5.77 -19.93
C MET A 126 1.04 5.66 -19.04
N ALA A 127 0.11 4.74 -19.36
CA ALA A 127 -1.07 4.50 -18.54
C ALA A 127 -0.71 4.00 -17.14
N LYS A 128 0.32 3.15 -16.99
CA LYS A 128 0.82 2.70 -15.68
C LYS A 128 1.35 3.87 -14.84
N ILE A 129 2.07 4.81 -15.46
CA ILE A 129 2.55 6.02 -14.77
C ILE A 129 1.38 6.87 -14.31
N GLN A 130 0.38 7.10 -15.18
CA GLN A 130 -0.83 7.82 -14.82
C GLN A 130 -1.58 7.17 -13.65
N ASN A 131 -1.62 5.83 -13.60
CA ASN A 131 -2.22 5.11 -12.47
C ASN A 131 -1.47 5.37 -11.15
N ILE A 132 -0.13 5.47 -11.18
CA ILE A 132 0.64 5.85 -9.99
C ILE A 132 0.35 7.29 -9.56
N GLU A 133 0.24 8.20 -10.52
CA GLU A 133 -0.12 9.60 -10.23
C GLU A 133 -1.54 9.70 -9.64
N GLU A 134 -2.48 8.92 -10.16
CA GLU A 134 -3.85 8.82 -9.63
C GLU A 134 -3.86 8.27 -8.19
N LEU A 135 -3.07 7.23 -7.91
CA LEU A 135 -2.88 6.73 -6.55
C LEU A 135 -2.35 7.81 -5.61
N LEU A 136 -1.29 8.52 -6.02
CA LEU A 136 -0.70 9.59 -5.21
C LEU A 136 -1.68 10.74 -4.96
N ASN A 137 -2.48 11.12 -5.94
CA ASN A 137 -3.53 12.13 -5.78
C ASN A 137 -4.60 11.67 -4.78
N GLY A 138 -5.06 10.43 -4.89
CA GLY A 138 -6.02 9.87 -3.93
C GLY A 138 -5.48 9.82 -2.50
N ILE A 139 -4.19 9.47 -2.32
CA ILE A 139 -3.55 9.50 -1.00
C ILE A 139 -3.40 10.93 -0.48
N LYS A 140 -3.13 11.88 -1.36
CA LYS A 140 -3.04 13.31 -1.00
C LYS A 140 -4.39 13.81 -0.49
N ASP A 141 -5.46 13.52 -1.23
CA ASP A 141 -6.83 13.90 -0.84
C ASP A 141 -7.22 13.27 0.52
N PHE A 142 -6.90 11.98 0.71
CA PHE A 142 -7.06 11.31 2.01
C PHE A 142 -6.30 12.03 3.12
N THR A 143 -5.03 12.34 2.90
CA THR A 143 -4.16 13.00 3.89
C THR A 143 -4.65 14.40 4.25
N GLU A 144 -5.10 15.17 3.25
CA GLU A 144 -5.65 16.51 3.46
C GLU A 144 -6.97 16.45 4.24
N GLY A 145 -7.86 15.51 3.89
CA GLY A 145 -9.11 15.28 4.61
C GLY A 145 -8.89 14.86 6.07
N GLN A 146 -7.89 14.02 6.36
CA GLN A 146 -7.55 13.63 7.72
C GLN A 146 -6.98 14.79 8.55
N LYS A 147 -6.25 15.73 7.94
CA LYS A 147 -5.71 16.94 8.63
C LYS A 147 -6.80 17.90 9.06
N GLU A 148 -7.95 17.88 8.44
CA GLU A 148 -9.13 18.66 8.85
C GLU A 148 -9.76 18.10 10.14
N ILE A 149 -9.49 16.83 10.47
CA ILE A 149 -9.92 16.21 11.73
C ILE A 149 -8.88 16.54 12.79
N ASP A 150 -9.32 17.04 13.94
CA ASP A 150 -8.46 17.56 15.03
C ASP A 150 -7.40 16.52 15.44
N GLY A 151 -6.12 16.86 15.21
CA GLY A 151 -4.97 16.05 15.58
C GLY A 151 -4.66 14.86 14.66
N ALA A 152 -5.44 14.62 13.61
CA ALA A 152 -5.19 13.52 12.69
C ALA A 152 -4.03 13.85 11.72
N ARG A 153 -3.07 12.91 11.59
CA ARG A 153 -1.91 13.07 10.71
C ARG A 153 -2.17 12.56 9.29
N GLY A 154 -3.17 11.70 9.10
CA GLY A 154 -3.35 10.92 7.87
C GLY A 154 -2.25 9.87 7.73
N ALA A 155 -2.17 8.95 8.68
CA ALA A 155 -1.11 7.95 8.74
C ALA A 155 -1.25 6.91 7.62
N LEU A 156 -0.11 6.34 7.19
CA LEU A 156 -0.10 5.28 6.18
C LEU A 156 -0.95 4.07 6.57
N SER A 157 -0.94 3.68 7.85
CA SER A 157 -1.75 2.56 8.34
C SER A 157 -3.24 2.76 8.13
N GLU A 158 -3.74 3.97 8.39
CA GLU A 158 -5.15 4.33 8.18
C GLU A 158 -5.53 4.24 6.70
N PHE A 159 -4.69 4.80 5.81
CA PHE A 159 -4.91 4.68 4.37
C PHE A 159 -4.91 3.21 3.90
N MET A 160 -4.01 2.38 4.41
CA MET A 160 -3.94 0.97 4.03
C MET A 160 -5.12 0.15 4.55
N GLU A 161 -5.73 0.53 5.65
CA GLU A 161 -7.00 -0.04 6.14
C GLU A 161 -8.15 0.27 5.16
N ASP A 162 -8.25 1.51 4.69
CA ASP A 162 -9.25 1.90 3.68
C ASP A 162 -9.06 1.13 2.36
N VAL A 163 -7.81 0.95 1.92
CA VAL A 163 -7.49 0.14 0.73
C VAL A 163 -7.90 -1.33 0.91
N ALA A 164 -7.65 -1.91 2.08
CA ALA A 164 -8.03 -3.29 2.37
C ALA A 164 -9.54 -3.48 2.30
N LEU A 165 -10.32 -2.57 2.90
CA LEU A 165 -11.77 -2.59 2.84
C LEU A 165 -12.30 -2.44 1.41
N ALA A 166 -11.76 -1.50 0.62
CA ALA A 166 -12.13 -1.31 -0.77
C ALA A 166 -11.83 -2.57 -1.62
N THR A 167 -10.68 -3.20 -1.39
CA THR A 167 -10.26 -4.40 -2.13
C THR A 167 -11.13 -5.61 -1.80
N ASP A 168 -11.58 -5.74 -0.56
CA ASP A 168 -12.47 -6.85 -0.16
C ASP A 168 -13.87 -6.68 -0.75
N LEU A 169 -14.38 -5.47 -0.84
CA LEU A 169 -15.64 -5.17 -1.54
C LEU A 169 -15.57 -5.52 -3.04
N ASP A 170 -14.42 -5.28 -3.67
CA ASP A 170 -14.19 -5.60 -5.09
C ASP A 170 -14.09 -7.11 -5.39
N LYS A 171 -13.63 -7.92 -4.44
CA LYS A 171 -13.53 -9.39 -4.58
C LYS A 171 -14.88 -10.07 -4.50
N ASP A 172 -15.86 -9.39 -3.96
CA ASP A 172 -17.14 -9.96 -3.62
C ASP A 172 -18.14 -9.83 -4.77
N THR A 173 -17.91 -10.63 -5.83
CA THR A 173 -18.75 -10.74 -7.04
C THR A 173 -19.86 -11.77 -6.93
N SER A 174 -20.18 -12.29 -5.75
CA SER A 174 -21.26 -13.25 -5.61
C SER A 174 -22.62 -12.56 -5.78
N ASP A 175 -23.50 -13.20 -6.58
CA ASP A 175 -24.91 -12.82 -6.85
C ASP A 175 -25.82 -13.08 -5.61
N GLU A 176 -25.27 -13.15 -4.41
CA GLU A 176 -26.02 -13.38 -3.20
C GLU A 176 -26.64 -12.09 -2.67
N ASP A 177 -27.91 -12.15 -2.27
CA ASP A 177 -28.58 -11.08 -1.55
C ASP A 177 -27.85 -10.79 -0.22
N ARG A 178 -27.19 -9.63 -0.11
CA ARG A 178 -26.46 -9.22 1.08
C ARG A 178 -26.63 -7.76 1.40
N VAL A 179 -26.39 -7.49 2.67
CA VAL A 179 -26.27 -6.12 3.16
C VAL A 179 -24.77 -5.77 3.18
N ALA A 180 -24.39 -4.76 2.39
CA ALA A 180 -23.04 -4.20 2.44
C ALA A 180 -23.00 -3.08 3.48
N LEU A 181 -22.13 -3.21 4.47
CA LEU A 181 -21.86 -2.16 5.45
C LEU A 181 -20.59 -1.42 5.05
N MET A 182 -20.70 -0.11 4.88
CA MET A 182 -19.57 0.70 4.41
C MET A 182 -19.67 2.15 4.92
N THR A 183 -18.57 2.87 4.84
CA THR A 183 -18.57 4.30 5.11
C THR A 183 -19.11 5.09 3.91
N ILE A 184 -19.55 6.33 4.12
CA ILE A 184 -20.00 7.22 3.03
C ILE A 184 -18.87 7.48 2.02
N HIS A 185 -17.61 7.57 2.49
CA HIS A 185 -16.47 7.72 1.60
C HIS A 185 -16.29 6.51 0.67
N LEU A 186 -16.47 5.30 1.18
CA LEU A 186 -16.41 4.07 0.37
C LEU A 186 -17.58 3.95 -0.59
N ALA A 187 -18.75 4.54 -0.26
CA ALA A 187 -19.91 4.55 -1.12
C ALA A 187 -19.81 5.56 -2.27
N LYS A 188 -18.83 6.48 -2.23
CA LYS A 188 -18.66 7.50 -3.29
C LYS A 188 -18.45 6.86 -4.65
N GLY A 189 -19.37 7.12 -5.59
CA GLY A 189 -19.33 6.59 -6.94
C GLY A 189 -19.91 5.18 -7.11
N LEU A 190 -20.46 4.59 -6.04
CA LEU A 190 -21.20 3.34 -6.07
C LEU A 190 -22.72 3.64 -6.11
N GLU A 191 -23.47 2.74 -6.78
CA GLU A 191 -24.93 2.82 -6.87
C GLU A 191 -25.55 1.54 -6.29
N PHE A 192 -26.52 1.69 -5.39
CA PHE A 192 -27.24 0.58 -4.77
C PHE A 192 -28.73 0.75 -4.92
N PRO A 193 -29.52 -0.34 -5.16
CA PRO A 193 -30.97 -0.29 -5.26
C PRO A 193 -31.63 0.19 -3.98
N HIS A 194 -31.04 -0.13 -2.82
CA HIS A 194 -31.55 0.23 -1.50
C HIS A 194 -30.38 0.72 -0.65
N VAL A 195 -30.53 1.89 -0.04
CA VAL A 195 -29.51 2.51 0.80
C VAL A 195 -30.12 2.89 2.15
N PHE A 196 -29.48 2.49 3.23
CA PHE A 196 -29.82 2.90 4.58
C PHE A 196 -28.64 3.69 5.15
N VAL A 197 -28.85 4.97 5.41
CA VAL A 197 -27.87 5.81 6.10
C VAL A 197 -28.18 5.78 7.59
N VAL A 198 -27.22 5.28 8.37
CA VAL A 198 -27.33 5.16 9.83
C VAL A 198 -26.38 6.14 10.53
N GLY A 199 -26.63 6.44 11.80
CA GLY A 199 -25.80 7.38 12.56
C GLY A 199 -26.02 8.85 12.16
N MET A 200 -27.21 9.18 11.64
CA MET A 200 -27.62 10.55 11.37
C MET A 200 -28.07 11.24 12.66
N GLU A 201 -27.08 11.64 13.46
CA GLU A 201 -27.28 12.37 14.69
C GLU A 201 -26.80 13.82 14.53
N GLU A 202 -27.42 14.75 15.27
CA GLU A 202 -27.06 16.16 15.26
C GLU A 202 -25.55 16.30 15.62
N ASP A 203 -24.80 17.09 14.83
CA ASP A 203 -23.36 17.29 14.93
C ASP A 203 -22.43 16.10 14.56
N LEU A 204 -22.99 14.89 14.33
CA LEU A 204 -22.23 13.73 13.89
C LEU A 204 -22.26 13.58 12.35
N PHE A 205 -23.49 13.62 11.78
CA PHE A 205 -23.68 13.59 10.32
C PHE A 205 -25.02 14.23 9.92
N PRO A 206 -25.01 15.31 9.09
CA PRO A 206 -23.80 16.01 8.66
C PRO A 206 -23.07 16.68 9.83
N SER A 207 -21.71 16.78 9.73
CA SER A 207 -20.94 17.41 10.80
C SER A 207 -21.25 18.91 10.88
N ALA A 208 -21.15 19.51 12.08
CA ALA A 208 -21.38 20.93 12.28
C ALA A 208 -20.52 21.80 11.34
N MET A 209 -19.33 21.34 10.95
CA MET A 209 -18.44 22.03 10.00
C MET A 209 -18.97 22.01 8.57
N SER A 210 -19.61 20.92 8.13
CA SER A 210 -20.17 20.80 6.77
C SER A 210 -21.50 21.55 6.59
N MET A 211 -22.05 22.16 7.64
CA MET A 211 -23.25 22.99 7.58
C MET A 211 -22.97 24.49 7.66
N SER A 212 -21.70 24.90 7.67
CA SER A 212 -21.32 26.30 7.91
C SER A 212 -21.43 27.21 6.71
N THR A 213 -21.50 26.67 5.48
CA THR A 213 -21.67 27.46 4.24
C THR A 213 -22.80 26.93 3.37
N ARG A 214 -23.48 27.85 2.66
CA ARG A 214 -24.61 27.53 1.80
C ARG A 214 -24.22 26.68 0.56
N SER A 215 -22.96 26.71 0.17
CA SER A 215 -22.39 25.89 -0.91
C SER A 215 -22.06 24.46 -0.51
N GLU A 216 -22.07 24.16 0.77
CA GLU A 216 -21.82 22.80 1.32
C GLU A 216 -23.15 22.05 1.57
N LEU A 217 -24.30 22.73 1.43
CA LEU A 217 -25.65 22.17 1.61
C LEU A 217 -26.27 21.72 0.27
N GLU A 218 -25.69 22.03 -0.89
CA GLU A 218 -26.09 21.58 -2.24
C GLU A 218 -25.23 20.40 -2.72
#